data_7fbea5cf97778d4619d2a8ea842574c2
#
_entry.id   7fbea5cf97778d4619d2a8ea842574c2
#
_cell.length_a   1.000
_cell.length_b   1.000
_cell.length_c   1.000
_cell.angle_alpha   90.00
_cell.angle_beta   90.00
_cell.angle_gamma   90.00
#
_symmetry.space_group_name_H-M   'P 1'
#
loop_
_entity.id
_entity.type
_entity.pdbx_description
1 polymer ?
#
loop_
_entity_poly.entity_id
_entity_poly.type
_entity_poly.pdbx_seq_one_letter_code
_entity_poly.pdbx_strand_id
1 'polypeptide(L)'
;MKFKLFIALKKETLLLLRDKVGLAIMFLMPILLVVVITSVQNSTFELVNNNKMPLLIQNKDTGKISSVLIKNLESSGFFKVTETSSINNNHELSAEMKEANAMVALVIPAHFTNSVQEEIIKTGNDALKDFGM
;
A
#
# COMPACT_ATOMS: atom_id res chain seq x y z
N MET A 1 -20.77 -0.79 -51.86
CA MET A 1 -19.61 -0.68 -50.98
C MET A 1 -19.51 -1.79 -49.93
N LYS A 2 -20.58 -2.23 -49.28
CA LYS A 2 -20.58 -3.25 -48.22
C LYS A 2 -20.04 -4.64 -48.66
N PHE A 3 -20.26 -5.04 -49.89
CA PHE A 3 -19.82 -6.35 -50.41
C PHE A 3 -18.29 -6.45 -50.56
N LYS A 4 -17.63 -5.37 -50.98
CA LYS A 4 -16.17 -5.32 -51.11
C LYS A 4 -15.47 -5.41 -49.75
N LEU A 5 -16.06 -4.75 -48.70
CA LEU A 5 -15.58 -4.77 -47.34
C LEU A 5 -15.69 -6.20 -46.75
N PHE A 6 -16.77 -6.89 -47.02
CA PHE A 6 -16.98 -8.26 -46.53
C PHE A 6 -15.98 -9.26 -47.14
N ILE A 7 -15.69 -9.11 -48.44
CA ILE A 7 -14.69 -9.95 -49.14
C ILE A 7 -13.28 -9.67 -48.60
N ALA A 8 -12.94 -8.39 -48.39
CA ALA A 8 -11.66 -8.01 -47.80
C ALA A 8 -11.52 -8.58 -46.38
N LEU A 9 -12.53 -8.43 -45.54
CA LEU A 9 -12.54 -8.97 -44.16
C LEU A 9 -12.35 -10.50 -44.15
N LYS A 10 -13.07 -11.21 -45.01
CA LYS A 10 -12.95 -12.67 -45.14
C LYS A 10 -11.53 -13.08 -45.57
N LYS A 11 -10.93 -12.36 -46.50
CA LYS A 11 -9.57 -12.61 -46.97
C LYS A 11 -8.54 -12.40 -45.84
N GLU A 12 -8.63 -11.29 -45.10
CA GLU A 12 -7.75 -10.97 -44.01
C GLU A 12 -7.89 -11.99 -42.86
N THR A 13 -9.12 -12.37 -42.49
CA THR A 13 -9.36 -13.41 -41.50
C THR A 13 -8.76 -14.76 -41.87
N LEU A 14 -8.88 -15.17 -43.12
CA LEU A 14 -8.30 -16.42 -43.59
C LEU A 14 -6.76 -16.38 -43.65
N LEU A 15 -6.16 -15.22 -43.96
CA LEU A 15 -4.73 -15.00 -43.90
C LEU A 15 -4.23 -15.11 -42.46
N LEU A 16 -4.94 -14.48 -41.52
CA LEU A 16 -4.64 -14.54 -40.10
C LEU A 16 -4.72 -15.97 -39.53
N LEU A 17 -5.76 -16.72 -39.89
CA LEU A 17 -5.94 -18.12 -39.45
C LEU A 17 -4.90 -19.07 -40.07
N ARG A 18 -4.31 -18.70 -41.20
CA ARG A 18 -3.23 -19.47 -41.85
C ARG A 18 -1.88 -19.25 -41.15
N ASP A 19 -1.66 -18.08 -40.59
CA ASP A 19 -0.47 -17.76 -39.79
C ASP A 19 -0.66 -18.21 -38.32
N LYS A 20 -0.49 -19.51 -38.11
CA LYS A 20 -0.62 -20.13 -36.78
C LYS A 20 0.40 -19.57 -35.78
N VAL A 21 1.58 -19.18 -36.25
CA VAL A 21 2.66 -18.67 -35.41
C VAL A 21 2.35 -17.25 -34.95
N GLY A 22 1.94 -16.36 -35.86
CA GLY A 22 1.52 -15.00 -35.52
C GLY A 22 0.32 -14.99 -34.56
N LEU A 23 -0.66 -15.88 -34.82
CA LEU A 23 -1.84 -16.03 -34.00
C LEU A 23 -1.48 -16.55 -32.59
N ALA A 24 -0.60 -17.55 -32.52
CA ALA A 24 -0.13 -18.08 -31.23
C ALA A 24 0.60 -17.00 -30.42
N ILE A 25 1.48 -16.21 -31.01
CA ILE A 25 2.21 -15.13 -30.34
C ILE A 25 1.24 -14.04 -29.86
N MET A 26 0.27 -13.67 -30.69
CA MET A 26 -0.72 -12.64 -30.34
C MET A 26 -1.52 -12.99 -29.09
N PHE A 27 -1.87 -14.26 -28.88
CA PHE A 27 -2.60 -14.70 -27.69
C PHE A 27 -1.69 -15.13 -26.54
N LEU A 28 -0.55 -15.77 -26.83
CA LEU A 28 0.35 -16.31 -25.83
C LEU A 28 1.09 -15.20 -25.08
N MET A 29 1.49 -14.12 -25.77
CA MET A 29 2.21 -13.00 -25.15
C MET A 29 1.42 -12.31 -24.03
N PRO A 30 0.15 -11.89 -24.21
CA PRO A 30 -0.63 -11.29 -23.12
C PRO A 30 -0.84 -12.27 -21.96
N ILE A 31 -1.09 -13.54 -22.24
CA ILE A 31 -1.26 -14.56 -21.19
C ILE A 31 0.02 -14.74 -20.40
N LEU A 32 1.15 -14.85 -21.07
CA LEU A 32 2.47 -15.02 -20.46
C LEU A 32 2.83 -13.79 -19.62
N LEU A 33 2.53 -12.59 -20.12
CA LEU A 33 2.74 -11.34 -19.38
C LEU A 33 1.91 -11.29 -18.09
N VAL A 34 0.63 -11.66 -18.15
CA VAL A 34 -0.22 -11.73 -16.95
C VAL A 34 0.33 -12.74 -15.93
N VAL A 35 0.73 -13.94 -16.39
CA VAL A 35 1.30 -14.98 -15.52
C VAL A 35 2.59 -14.49 -14.86
N VAL A 36 3.49 -13.86 -15.61
CA VAL A 36 4.76 -13.33 -15.08
C VAL A 36 4.50 -12.24 -14.05
N ILE A 37 3.64 -11.25 -14.37
CA ILE A 37 3.31 -10.17 -13.44
C ILE A 37 2.67 -10.73 -12.17
N THR A 38 1.71 -11.63 -12.28
CA THR A 38 1.04 -12.23 -11.12
C THR A 38 2.02 -13.02 -10.26
N SER A 39 2.95 -13.77 -10.87
CA SER A 39 3.97 -14.52 -10.13
C SER A 39 4.91 -13.59 -9.34
N VAL A 40 5.35 -12.50 -9.94
CA VAL A 40 6.19 -11.50 -9.26
C VAL A 40 5.44 -10.82 -8.11
N GLN A 41 4.19 -10.45 -8.34
CA GLN A 41 3.35 -9.84 -7.29
C GLN A 41 3.15 -10.78 -6.10
N ASN A 42 2.82 -12.05 -6.34
CA ASN A 42 2.63 -13.02 -5.25
C ASN A 42 3.92 -13.21 -4.43
N SER A 43 5.07 -13.29 -5.06
CA SER A 43 6.36 -13.40 -4.36
C SER A 43 6.65 -12.18 -3.48
N THR A 44 6.28 -10.99 -3.94
CA THR A 44 6.46 -9.74 -3.19
C THR A 44 5.52 -9.68 -1.97
N PHE A 45 4.27 -10.12 -2.13
CA PHE A 45 3.31 -10.18 -1.02
C PHE A 45 3.71 -11.23 0.05
N GLU A 46 4.24 -12.38 -0.34
CA GLU A 46 4.75 -13.37 0.61
C GLU A 46 5.96 -12.87 1.39
N LEU A 47 6.87 -12.14 0.73
CA LEU A 47 8.04 -11.54 1.40
C LEU A 47 7.63 -10.47 2.42
N VAL A 48 6.63 -9.66 2.11
CA VAL A 48 6.10 -8.63 3.04
C VAL A 48 5.32 -9.28 4.18
N ASN A 49 4.57 -10.34 3.93
CA ASN A 49 3.76 -11.01 4.94
C ASN A 49 4.60 -11.87 5.91
N ASN A 50 5.70 -12.46 5.43
CA ASN A 50 6.59 -13.28 6.25
C ASN A 50 7.67 -12.45 6.97
N ASN A 51 8.04 -11.27 6.45
CA ASN A 51 8.99 -10.35 7.06
C ASN A 51 8.27 -9.06 7.45
N LYS A 52 7.54 -9.09 8.57
CA LYS A 52 6.96 -7.87 9.14
C LYS A 52 8.03 -6.81 9.34
N MET A 53 7.79 -5.61 8.83
CA MET A 53 8.72 -4.49 8.98
C MET A 53 8.87 -4.12 10.45
N PRO A 54 10.06 -4.20 11.05
CA PRO A 54 10.26 -3.84 12.44
C PRO A 54 10.08 -2.33 12.62
N LEU A 55 9.09 -1.97 13.42
CA LEU A 55 8.67 -0.60 13.72
C LEU A 55 8.85 -0.34 15.22
N LEU A 56 9.69 0.63 15.55
CA LEU A 56 9.84 1.12 16.91
C LEU A 56 8.83 2.23 17.16
N ILE A 57 8.02 2.12 18.20
CA ILE A 57 7.03 3.15 18.58
C ILE A 57 7.38 3.73 19.95
N GLN A 58 7.58 5.05 19.99
CA GLN A 58 7.57 5.80 21.23
C GLN A 58 6.25 6.54 21.38
N ASN A 59 5.41 6.10 22.32
CA ASN A 59 4.17 6.77 22.64
C ASN A 59 4.31 7.63 23.88
N LYS A 60 4.23 8.96 23.70
CA LYS A 60 4.20 9.96 24.80
C LYS A 60 2.78 10.43 25.11
N ASP A 61 1.78 10.00 24.31
CA ASP A 61 0.38 10.34 24.51
C ASP A 61 -0.35 9.25 25.30
N THR A 62 -1.22 9.65 26.19
CA THR A 62 -2.04 8.74 27.00
C THR A 62 -3.48 8.63 26.50
N GLY A 63 -3.75 9.23 25.35
CA GLY A 63 -5.09 9.33 24.80
C GLY A 63 -5.56 8.07 24.08
N LYS A 64 -6.84 8.03 23.76
CA LYS A 64 -7.46 6.89 23.11
C LYS A 64 -7.05 6.75 21.63
N ILE A 65 -6.80 7.88 20.95
CA ILE A 65 -6.47 7.86 19.51
C ILE A 65 -5.09 7.24 19.28
N SER A 66 -4.10 7.56 20.10
CA SER A 66 -2.77 6.96 20.02
C SER A 66 -2.80 5.45 20.25
N SER A 67 -3.57 5.00 21.25
CA SER A 67 -3.72 3.56 21.54
C SER A 67 -4.40 2.81 20.39
N VAL A 68 -5.43 3.39 19.78
CA VAL A 68 -6.11 2.81 18.62
C VAL A 68 -5.19 2.77 17.40
N LEU A 69 -4.38 3.81 17.19
CA LEU A 69 -3.40 3.85 16.10
C LEU A 69 -2.39 2.71 16.22
N ILE A 70 -1.80 2.54 17.41
CA ILE A 70 -0.83 1.47 17.67
C ILE A 70 -1.46 0.10 17.43
N LYS A 71 -2.64 -0.13 17.97
CA LYS A 71 -3.37 -1.39 17.78
C LYS A 71 -3.70 -1.68 16.33
N ASN A 72 -4.04 -0.66 15.55
CA ASN A 72 -4.29 -0.82 14.11
C ASN A 72 -3.00 -1.14 13.34
N LEU A 73 -1.87 -0.53 13.71
CA LEU A 73 -0.57 -0.85 13.13
C LEU A 73 -0.16 -2.30 13.41
N GLU A 74 -0.35 -2.78 14.64
CA GLU A 74 -0.09 -4.19 15.00
C GLU A 74 -1.01 -5.16 14.24
N SER A 75 -2.31 -4.86 14.18
CA SER A 75 -3.30 -5.72 13.55
C SER A 75 -3.25 -5.70 12.03
N SER A 76 -2.60 -4.71 11.41
CA SER A 76 -2.41 -4.63 9.96
C SER A 76 -1.59 -5.80 9.38
N GLY A 77 -0.80 -6.47 10.23
CA GLY A 77 0.07 -7.57 9.82
C GLY A 77 1.36 -7.15 9.11
N PHE A 78 1.50 -5.88 8.71
CA PHE A 78 2.68 -5.38 7.99
C PHE A 78 3.85 -5.03 8.91
N PHE A 79 3.56 -4.70 10.18
CA PHE A 79 4.55 -4.23 11.12
C PHE A 79 4.77 -5.20 12.27
N LYS A 80 6.04 -5.35 12.67
CA LYS A 80 6.41 -5.91 13.97
C LYS A 80 6.66 -4.73 14.89
N VAL A 81 5.64 -4.38 15.68
CA VAL A 81 5.69 -3.23 16.60
C VAL A 81 6.50 -3.59 17.83
N THR A 82 7.44 -2.71 18.18
CA THR A 82 8.16 -2.73 19.47
C THR A 82 7.95 -1.38 20.12
N GLU A 83 7.35 -1.34 21.30
CA GLU A 83 7.15 -0.11 22.04
C GLU A 83 8.36 0.21 22.93
N THR A 84 8.71 1.48 23.00
CA THR A 84 9.74 2.00 23.91
C THR A 84 9.22 3.23 24.65
N SER A 85 9.62 3.37 25.90
CA SER A 85 9.17 4.46 26.77
C SER A 85 10.25 5.51 27.11
N SER A 86 11.52 5.27 26.79
CA SER A 86 12.63 5.98 27.40
C SER A 86 13.52 6.80 26.48
N ILE A 87 13.02 7.23 25.31
CA ILE A 87 13.85 8.02 24.38
C ILE A 87 13.63 9.51 24.64
N ASN A 88 14.70 10.19 25.08
CA ASN A 88 14.69 11.64 25.27
C ASN A 88 15.46 12.38 24.18
N ASN A 89 16.35 11.71 23.46
CA ASN A 89 17.24 12.30 22.47
C ASN A 89 17.27 11.49 21.17
N ASN A 90 17.51 12.15 20.05
CA ASN A 90 17.67 11.50 18.75
C ASN A 90 18.81 10.46 18.71
N HIS A 91 19.82 10.62 19.55
CA HIS A 91 20.92 9.69 19.64
C HIS A 91 20.51 8.37 20.31
N GLU A 92 19.71 8.46 21.37
CA GLU A 92 19.11 7.30 22.04
C GLU A 92 18.15 6.56 21.13
N LEU A 93 17.33 7.32 20.36
CA LEU A 93 16.46 6.75 19.34
C LEU A 93 17.21 5.89 18.33
N SER A 94 18.34 6.41 17.82
CA SER A 94 19.17 5.68 16.86
C SER A 94 19.80 4.43 17.46
N ALA A 95 20.15 4.45 18.73
CA ALA A 95 20.71 3.29 19.44
C ALA A 95 19.64 2.21 19.65
N GLU A 96 18.44 2.59 20.12
CA GLU A 96 17.34 1.65 20.30
C GLU A 96 16.80 1.08 18.97
N MET A 97 16.77 1.89 17.89
CA MET A 97 16.43 1.41 16.56
C MET A 97 17.38 0.30 16.11
N LYS A 98 18.70 0.45 16.38
CA LYS A 98 19.70 -0.58 16.07
C LYS A 98 19.50 -1.84 16.90
N GLU A 99 19.24 -1.69 18.19
CA GLU A 99 19.00 -2.81 19.11
C GLU A 99 17.71 -3.58 18.75
N ALA A 100 16.64 -2.86 18.46
CA ALA A 100 15.37 -3.43 18.01
C ALA A 100 15.41 -3.91 16.55
N ASN A 101 16.51 -3.69 15.83
CA ASN A 101 16.63 -3.91 14.38
C ASN A 101 15.52 -3.21 13.59
N ALA A 102 15.07 -2.06 14.09
CA ALA A 102 13.96 -1.30 13.52
C ALA A 102 14.42 -0.43 12.34
N MET A 103 13.72 -0.53 11.22
CA MET A 103 13.97 0.30 10.05
C MET A 103 13.28 1.66 10.12
N VAL A 104 12.20 1.73 10.89
CA VAL A 104 11.37 2.93 11.05
C VAL A 104 11.07 3.14 12.52
N ALA A 105 11.09 4.40 12.95
CA ALA A 105 10.63 4.81 14.29
C ALA A 105 9.47 5.79 14.16
N LEU A 106 8.42 5.56 14.95
CA LEU A 106 7.28 6.44 15.06
C LEU A 106 7.24 7.04 16.47
N VAL A 107 7.37 8.36 16.56
CA VAL A 107 7.25 9.09 17.82
C VAL A 107 5.90 9.78 17.87
N ILE A 108 5.06 9.38 18.81
CA ILE A 108 3.76 10.01 19.07
C ILE A 108 3.97 11.03 20.18
N PRO A 109 3.81 12.34 19.90
CA PRO A 109 4.04 13.40 20.90
C PRO A 109 2.97 13.40 21.98
N ALA A 110 3.30 13.98 23.13
CA ALA A 110 2.31 14.25 24.16
C ALA A 110 1.17 15.13 23.61
N HIS A 111 -0.07 14.88 24.04
CA HIS A 111 -1.28 15.57 23.56
C HIS A 111 -1.67 15.30 22.10
N PHE A 112 -1.11 14.28 21.46
CA PHE A 112 -1.46 13.89 20.08
C PHE A 112 -2.97 13.68 19.90
N THR A 113 -3.62 12.97 20.82
CA THR A 113 -5.07 12.73 20.83
C THR A 113 -5.85 14.04 20.79
N ASN A 114 -5.48 15.02 21.63
CA ASN A 114 -6.17 16.31 21.71
C ASN A 114 -5.98 17.11 20.40
N SER A 115 -4.76 17.16 19.89
CA SER A 115 -4.46 17.87 18.64
C SER A 115 -5.23 17.31 17.45
N VAL A 116 -5.34 15.98 17.36
CA VAL A 116 -6.12 15.32 16.30
C VAL A 116 -7.62 15.63 16.45
N GLN A 117 -8.16 15.61 17.67
CA GLN A 117 -9.56 15.96 17.92
C GLN A 117 -9.88 17.40 17.54
N GLU A 118 -9.01 18.35 17.90
CA GLU A 118 -9.16 19.77 17.52
C GLU A 118 -9.17 19.95 16.01
N GLU A 119 -8.25 19.29 15.30
CA GLU A 119 -8.17 19.40 13.85
C GLU A 119 -9.38 18.76 13.15
N ILE A 120 -9.89 17.65 13.65
CA ILE A 120 -11.12 17.02 13.15
C ILE A 120 -12.32 17.96 13.31
N ILE A 121 -12.47 18.59 14.49
CA ILE A 121 -13.57 19.53 14.77
C ILE A 121 -13.46 20.74 13.85
N LYS A 122 -12.27 21.30 13.70
CA LYS A 122 -12.01 22.45 12.84
C LYS A 122 -12.35 22.13 11.38
N THR A 123 -11.81 21.03 10.86
CA THR A 123 -12.08 20.59 9.48
C THR A 123 -13.56 20.30 9.25
N GLY A 124 -14.22 19.69 10.23
CA GLY A 124 -15.66 19.44 10.19
C GLY A 124 -16.47 20.75 10.13
N ASN A 125 -16.14 21.74 10.95
CA ASN A 125 -16.80 23.04 10.94
C ASN A 125 -16.52 23.83 9.67
N ASP A 126 -15.31 23.76 9.10
CA ASP A 126 -14.98 24.43 7.85
C ASP A 126 -15.75 23.78 6.68
N ALA A 127 -15.85 22.45 6.64
CA ALA A 127 -16.67 21.77 5.66
C ALA A 127 -18.17 22.14 5.76
N LEU A 128 -18.72 22.24 6.98
CA LEU A 128 -20.13 22.65 7.18
C LEU A 128 -20.37 24.08 6.68
N LYS A 129 -19.44 25.01 6.91
CA LYS A 129 -19.53 26.37 6.37
C LYS A 129 -19.52 26.42 4.84
N ASP A 130 -18.72 25.60 4.20
CA ASP A 130 -18.66 25.50 2.73
C ASP A 130 -19.98 24.97 2.15
N PHE A 131 -20.71 24.14 2.90
CA PHE A 131 -22.06 23.68 2.52
C PHE A 131 -23.19 24.63 2.92
N GLY A 132 -22.88 25.79 3.55
CA GLY A 132 -23.85 26.81 3.91
C GLY A 132 -24.73 26.45 5.11
N MET A 133 -24.24 25.60 6.00
CA MET A 133 -24.89 25.20 7.25
C MET A 133 -24.19 25.83 8.44
#